data_69f65c4bf85ae1edf57fe3d40ffc565a
#
_entry.id   69f65c4bf85ae1edf57fe3d40ffc565a
#
_cell.length_a   1.000
_cell.length_b   1.000
_cell.length_c   1.000
_cell.angle_alpha   90.00
_cell.angle_beta   90.00
_cell.angle_gamma   90.00
#
_symmetry.space_group_name_H-M   'P 1'
#
loop_
_entity.id
_entity.type
_entity.pdbx_description
1 polymer ?
#
loop_
_entity_poly.entity_id
_entity_poly.type
_entity_poly.pdbx_seq_one_letter_code
_entity_poly.pdbx_strand_id
1 'polypeptide(L)'
;MNLTIIGLLLLTVAGSSAQDVARHGAVQRIQVHGKGLEGNLEGDSPDRSVAVYLPPSYKSSGTRRYPVVYLLHGFTDSVDQWWGVKPHFINVPVLVDQALNAGVKEMIIVMPDAFTRYQGSMYSNSVTTGDWEDYIARELVAYIDAHYRTLADRTGRGLAGHSMGGYGALRIGMKYPEVFSSLYLMSPCCLAAGGGRPNTKAEAIHDPADVAKADFFTKAVFASAAAWSPNPRNPPLFLDLPFKNGAMQPQILAKWAANAPLAMIDQFIPNLREYKAIGMDAGTKDQPIAGTVETLDGVLNDYAIGHAYETYDGNHINRVAERLERRVLPFFAANLD
;
A
#
# COMPACT_ATOMS: atom_id res chain seq x y z
N MET A 1 -79.25 22.37 -31.85
CA MET A 1 -78.53 22.34 -30.59
C MET A 1 -77.47 21.28 -30.74
N ASN A 2 -76.27 21.68 -31.19
CA ASN A 2 -75.18 20.71 -31.45
C ASN A 2 -74.24 20.71 -30.22
N LEU A 3 -74.12 19.55 -29.55
CA LEU A 3 -73.12 19.33 -28.49
C LEU A 3 -71.79 18.76 -29.12
N THR A 4 -70.74 19.56 -29.03
CA THR A 4 -69.38 19.14 -29.43
C THR A 4 -68.69 18.55 -28.19
N ILE A 5 -68.37 17.27 -28.24
CA ILE A 5 -67.58 16.58 -27.20
C ILE A 5 -66.09 16.76 -27.55
N ILE A 6 -65.34 17.47 -26.68
CA ILE A 6 -63.85 17.57 -26.78
C ILE A 6 -63.27 16.42 -26.00
N GLY A 7 -62.66 15.50 -26.73
CA GLY A 7 -61.89 14.41 -26.13
C GLY A 7 -60.52 14.91 -25.68
N LEU A 8 -60.22 14.78 -24.38
CA LEU A 8 -58.91 15.07 -23.77
C LEU A 8 -58.01 13.83 -23.91
N LEU A 9 -56.99 13.92 -24.75
CA LEU A 9 -55.99 12.86 -24.93
C LEU A 9 -54.93 13.00 -23.82
N LEU A 10 -54.95 12.13 -22.84
CA LEU A 10 -53.89 12.01 -21.83
C LEU A 10 -52.72 11.24 -22.42
N LEU A 11 -51.62 11.94 -22.74
CA LEU A 11 -50.33 11.33 -23.04
C LEU A 11 -49.68 10.88 -21.72
N THR A 12 -49.67 9.60 -21.45
CA THR A 12 -48.85 9.01 -20.39
C THR A 12 -47.41 8.89 -20.90
N VAL A 13 -46.52 9.74 -20.42
CA VAL A 13 -45.07 9.60 -20.58
C VAL A 13 -44.62 8.45 -19.66
N ALA A 14 -44.41 7.28 -20.23
CA ALA A 14 -43.74 6.19 -19.54
C ALA A 14 -42.27 6.56 -19.35
N GLY A 15 -41.92 7.06 -18.17
CA GLY A 15 -40.54 7.24 -17.75
C GLY A 15 -39.89 5.84 -17.59
N SER A 16 -39.14 5.43 -18.57
CA SER A 16 -38.24 4.27 -18.44
C SER A 16 -37.16 4.63 -17.43
N SER A 17 -37.31 4.21 -16.18
CA SER A 17 -36.18 4.14 -15.23
C SER A 17 -35.25 3.07 -15.73
N ALA A 18 -34.19 3.44 -16.45
CA ALA A 18 -33.06 2.56 -16.65
C ALA A 18 -32.57 2.19 -15.25
N GLN A 19 -32.77 0.93 -14.86
CA GLN A 19 -32.09 0.39 -13.68
C GLN A 19 -30.60 0.52 -13.95
N ASP A 20 -29.90 1.35 -13.16
CA ASP A 20 -28.45 1.45 -13.19
C ASP A 20 -27.89 0.06 -12.82
N VAL A 21 -27.52 -0.71 -13.84
CA VAL A 21 -26.86 -2.01 -13.62
C VAL A 21 -25.51 -1.72 -12.99
N ALA A 22 -25.31 -2.18 -11.77
CA ALA A 22 -24.06 -2.02 -11.05
C ALA A 22 -22.89 -2.50 -11.94
N ARG A 23 -21.91 -1.61 -12.14
CA ARG A 23 -20.75 -1.88 -12.98
C ARG A 23 -19.68 -2.56 -12.11
N HIS A 24 -19.17 -3.70 -12.59
CA HIS A 24 -18.11 -4.43 -11.92
C HIS A 24 -16.86 -4.49 -12.78
N GLY A 25 -15.71 -4.30 -12.16
CA GLY A 25 -14.42 -4.49 -12.79
C GLY A 25 -14.05 -5.97 -12.92
N ALA A 26 -12.92 -6.23 -13.55
CA ALA A 26 -12.34 -7.56 -13.70
C ALA A 26 -11.09 -7.70 -12.86
N VAL A 27 -10.94 -8.85 -12.20
CA VAL A 27 -9.73 -9.17 -11.41
C VAL A 27 -8.88 -10.16 -12.18
N GLN A 28 -7.58 -9.88 -12.23
CA GLN A 28 -6.57 -10.78 -12.77
C GLN A 28 -5.52 -11.11 -11.70
N ARG A 29 -5.00 -12.32 -11.75
CA ARG A 29 -3.82 -12.77 -11.00
C ARG A 29 -2.72 -13.07 -12.01
N ILE A 30 -1.58 -12.45 -11.80
CA ILE A 30 -0.40 -12.62 -12.64
C ILE A 30 0.80 -12.95 -11.78
N GLN A 31 1.86 -13.47 -12.40
CA GLN A 31 3.17 -13.60 -11.79
C GLN A 31 4.08 -12.57 -12.44
N VAL A 32 4.78 -11.80 -11.62
CA VAL A 32 5.77 -10.84 -12.09
C VAL A 32 7.11 -11.20 -11.48
N HIS A 33 8.07 -11.50 -12.35
CA HIS A 33 9.43 -11.80 -11.94
C HIS A 33 10.16 -10.53 -11.52
N GLY A 34 10.74 -10.54 -10.31
CA GLY A 34 11.56 -9.48 -9.78
C GLY A 34 13.04 -9.85 -9.88
N LYS A 35 13.79 -9.26 -10.80
CA LYS A 35 15.23 -9.48 -10.90
C LYS A 35 15.96 -9.05 -9.63
N GLY A 36 15.54 -7.93 -9.04
CA GLY A 36 16.08 -7.47 -7.75
C GLY A 36 15.76 -8.37 -6.56
N LEU A 37 14.82 -9.31 -6.73
CA LEU A 37 14.47 -10.30 -5.71
C LEU A 37 15.24 -11.62 -5.86
N GLU A 38 15.99 -11.80 -6.95
CA GLU A 38 16.82 -12.99 -7.14
C GLU A 38 17.92 -13.08 -6.09
N GLY A 39 18.19 -14.31 -5.61
CA GLY A 39 19.31 -14.56 -4.71
C GLY A 39 19.15 -13.97 -3.30
N ASN A 40 17.93 -13.54 -2.90
CA ASN A 40 17.68 -13.14 -1.53
C ASN A 40 17.99 -14.27 -0.56
N LEU A 41 18.57 -13.92 0.60
CA LEU A 41 19.12 -14.93 1.52
C LEU A 41 18.03 -15.68 2.30
N GLU A 42 16.83 -15.15 2.42
CA GLU A 42 15.70 -15.88 3.03
C GLU A 42 15.11 -16.96 2.10
N GLY A 43 15.48 -16.95 0.82
CA GLY A 43 15.13 -17.99 -0.15
C GLY A 43 13.71 -17.90 -0.67
N ASP A 44 13.10 -16.73 -0.63
CA ASP A 44 11.80 -16.48 -1.25
C ASP A 44 11.88 -16.42 -2.78
N SER A 45 10.79 -16.86 -3.42
CA SER A 45 10.71 -16.82 -4.89
C SER A 45 10.77 -15.38 -5.40
N PRO A 46 11.58 -15.11 -6.44
CA PRO A 46 11.54 -13.83 -7.14
C PRO A 46 10.28 -13.64 -7.99
N ASP A 47 9.54 -14.73 -8.28
CA ASP A 47 8.26 -14.68 -8.99
C ASP A 47 7.15 -14.35 -7.99
N ARG A 48 6.68 -13.11 -8.03
CA ARG A 48 5.69 -12.62 -7.07
C ARG A 48 4.29 -12.62 -7.66
N SER A 49 3.32 -13.09 -6.88
CA SER A 49 1.91 -12.97 -7.24
C SER A 49 1.50 -11.49 -7.20
N VAL A 50 0.83 -11.03 -8.23
CA VAL A 50 0.30 -9.66 -8.31
C VAL A 50 -1.17 -9.72 -8.69
N ALA A 51 -2.02 -9.02 -7.94
CA ALA A 51 -3.41 -8.84 -8.31
C ALA A 51 -3.59 -7.53 -9.07
N VAL A 52 -4.38 -7.57 -10.12
CA VAL A 52 -4.72 -6.41 -10.94
C VAL A 52 -6.23 -6.31 -11.05
N TYR A 53 -6.78 -5.18 -10.61
CA TYR A 53 -8.17 -4.81 -10.87
C TYR A 53 -8.22 -3.93 -12.12
N LEU A 54 -9.04 -4.32 -13.08
CA LEU A 54 -9.31 -3.60 -14.31
C LEU A 54 -10.71 -3.00 -14.24
N PRO A 55 -10.88 -1.67 -14.48
CA PRO A 55 -12.16 -1.02 -14.32
C PRO A 55 -13.21 -1.50 -15.33
N PRO A 56 -14.51 -1.28 -15.08
CA PRO A 56 -15.60 -1.80 -15.91
C PRO A 56 -15.48 -1.49 -17.39
N SER A 57 -15.04 -0.28 -17.76
CA SER A 57 -14.89 0.10 -19.17
C SER A 57 -13.64 -0.48 -19.84
N TYR A 58 -12.74 -1.12 -19.09
CA TYR A 58 -11.47 -1.61 -19.65
C TYR A 58 -11.66 -2.55 -20.84
N LYS A 59 -12.61 -3.49 -20.76
CA LYS A 59 -12.86 -4.45 -21.85
C LYS A 59 -13.49 -3.79 -23.08
N SER A 60 -14.39 -2.81 -22.88
CA SER A 60 -15.20 -2.22 -23.94
C SER A 60 -14.57 -0.99 -24.62
N SER A 61 -13.66 -0.29 -23.96
CA SER A 61 -13.15 1.00 -24.42
C SER A 61 -11.97 0.91 -25.41
N GLY A 62 -11.50 -0.29 -25.77
CA GLY A 62 -10.49 -0.55 -26.80
C GLY A 62 -9.14 0.17 -26.60
N THR A 63 -9.12 1.48 -26.73
CA THR A 63 -7.89 2.30 -26.73
C THR A 63 -7.69 3.17 -25.48
N ARG A 64 -8.70 3.33 -24.62
CA ARG A 64 -8.60 4.17 -23.41
C ARG A 64 -7.48 3.67 -22.50
N ARG A 65 -6.67 4.60 -22.00
CA ARG A 65 -5.67 4.37 -20.97
C ARG A 65 -6.17 4.87 -19.62
N TYR A 66 -5.66 4.30 -18.56
CA TYR A 66 -6.15 4.51 -17.20
C TYR A 66 -5.01 4.88 -16.26
N PRO A 67 -5.25 5.75 -15.28
CA PRO A 67 -4.32 5.92 -14.17
C PRO A 67 -4.19 4.62 -13.38
N VAL A 68 -3.08 4.46 -12.68
CA VAL A 68 -2.76 3.25 -11.91
C VAL A 68 -2.46 3.62 -10.47
N VAL A 69 -3.08 2.92 -9.53
CA VAL A 69 -2.72 2.98 -8.11
C VAL A 69 -2.06 1.67 -7.71
N TYR A 70 -0.82 1.75 -7.26
CA TYR A 70 -0.10 0.66 -6.61
C TYR A 70 -0.46 0.66 -5.13
N LEU A 71 -1.09 -0.41 -4.65
CA LEU A 71 -1.62 -0.54 -3.30
C LEU A 71 -0.84 -1.59 -2.53
N LEU A 72 -0.16 -1.19 -1.46
CA LEU A 72 0.73 -2.01 -0.66
C LEU A 72 0.02 -2.51 0.61
N HIS A 73 0.02 -3.84 0.81
CA HIS A 73 -0.64 -4.46 1.97
C HIS A 73 0.18 -4.37 3.27
N GLY A 74 -0.47 -4.64 4.40
CA GLY A 74 0.12 -4.62 5.74
C GLY A 74 1.02 -5.83 6.06
N PHE A 75 1.66 -5.77 7.22
CA PHE A 75 2.46 -6.88 7.77
C PHE A 75 1.57 -8.09 8.08
N THR A 76 2.06 -9.30 7.79
CA THR A 76 1.32 -10.57 7.86
C THR A 76 0.16 -10.74 6.86
N ASP A 77 -0.14 -9.72 6.09
CA ASP A 77 -1.15 -9.77 5.04
C ASP A 77 -0.59 -10.36 3.75
N SER A 78 -1.50 -10.72 2.86
CA SER A 78 -1.21 -11.20 1.52
C SER A 78 -2.23 -10.66 0.52
N VAL A 79 -1.90 -10.74 -0.75
CA VAL A 79 -2.82 -10.42 -1.85
C VAL A 79 -4.13 -11.22 -1.74
N ASP A 80 -4.08 -12.49 -1.32
CA ASP A 80 -5.29 -13.33 -1.19
C ASP A 80 -6.28 -12.79 -0.15
N GLN A 81 -5.77 -12.26 0.96
CA GLN A 81 -6.59 -11.66 2.01
C GLN A 81 -7.22 -10.34 1.51
N TRP A 82 -6.44 -9.46 0.95
CA TRP A 82 -6.91 -8.15 0.48
C TRP A 82 -7.86 -8.25 -0.72
N TRP A 83 -7.73 -9.30 -1.53
CA TRP A 83 -8.59 -9.54 -2.71
C TRP A 83 -9.81 -10.43 -2.42
N GLY A 84 -10.09 -10.74 -1.16
CA GLY A 84 -11.28 -11.48 -0.74
C GLY A 84 -11.26 -12.98 -1.07
N VAL A 85 -10.09 -13.54 -1.41
CA VAL A 85 -9.90 -15.00 -1.60
C VAL A 85 -9.88 -15.70 -0.23
N LYS A 86 -9.31 -15.04 0.76
CA LYS A 86 -9.33 -15.48 2.16
C LYS A 86 -10.07 -14.44 3.03
N PRO A 87 -10.76 -14.86 4.10
CA PRO A 87 -11.43 -13.93 5.01
C PRO A 87 -10.47 -12.88 5.56
N HIS A 88 -10.86 -11.60 5.44
CA HIS A 88 -10.10 -10.46 5.94
C HIS A 88 -11.01 -9.26 6.23
N PHE A 89 -10.47 -8.20 6.87
CA PHE A 89 -11.21 -6.97 7.14
C PHE A 89 -11.44 -6.10 5.90
N ILE A 90 -10.83 -6.45 4.77
CA ILE A 90 -10.91 -5.70 3.51
C ILE A 90 -11.12 -6.65 2.32
N ASN A 91 -11.84 -6.16 1.29
CA ASN A 91 -12.00 -6.80 -0.02
C ASN A 91 -11.89 -5.72 -1.10
N VAL A 92 -10.68 -5.54 -1.63
CA VAL A 92 -10.36 -4.42 -2.55
C VAL A 92 -11.24 -4.38 -3.78
N PRO A 93 -11.49 -5.47 -4.55
CA PRO A 93 -12.37 -5.44 -5.71
C PRO A 93 -13.77 -4.89 -5.41
N VAL A 94 -14.38 -5.33 -4.31
CA VAL A 94 -15.71 -4.87 -3.90
C VAL A 94 -15.70 -3.39 -3.58
N LEU A 95 -14.70 -2.90 -2.85
CA LEU A 95 -14.59 -1.49 -2.47
C LEU A 95 -14.34 -0.58 -3.68
N VAL A 96 -13.53 -1.06 -4.64
CA VAL A 96 -13.30 -0.31 -5.89
C VAL A 96 -14.60 -0.24 -6.70
N ASP A 97 -15.33 -1.35 -6.86
CA ASP A 97 -16.63 -1.34 -7.54
C ASP A 97 -17.62 -0.37 -6.88
N GLN A 98 -17.69 -0.37 -5.54
CA GLN A 98 -18.55 0.56 -4.78
C GLN A 98 -18.16 2.02 -5.02
N ALA A 99 -16.88 2.35 -4.94
CA ALA A 99 -16.37 3.69 -5.20
C ALA A 99 -16.65 4.16 -6.63
N LEU A 100 -16.44 3.29 -7.64
CA LEU A 100 -16.72 3.61 -9.04
C LEU A 100 -18.22 3.81 -9.29
N ASN A 101 -19.08 2.99 -8.69
CA ASN A 101 -20.55 3.18 -8.76
C ASN A 101 -21.01 4.43 -8.02
N ALA A 102 -20.25 4.92 -7.04
CA ALA A 102 -20.46 6.22 -6.39
C ALA A 102 -19.87 7.41 -7.16
N GLY A 103 -19.33 7.21 -8.37
CA GLY A 103 -18.87 8.29 -9.26
C GLY A 103 -17.36 8.57 -9.21
N VAL A 104 -16.56 7.76 -8.50
CA VAL A 104 -15.09 7.86 -8.55
C VAL A 104 -14.62 7.54 -9.98
N LYS A 105 -13.62 8.26 -10.49
CA LYS A 105 -13.03 7.99 -11.81
C LYS A 105 -12.40 6.59 -11.87
N GLU A 106 -12.54 5.94 -13.00
CA GLU A 106 -11.97 4.62 -13.26
C GLU A 106 -10.44 4.65 -13.25
N MET A 107 -9.86 3.68 -12.54
CA MET A 107 -8.42 3.47 -12.44
C MET A 107 -8.10 1.97 -12.35
N ILE A 108 -6.89 1.59 -12.70
CA ILE A 108 -6.33 0.26 -12.47
C ILE A 108 -5.77 0.23 -11.06
N ILE A 109 -6.05 -0.86 -10.29
CA ILE A 109 -5.40 -1.08 -9.00
C ILE A 109 -4.47 -2.28 -9.13
N VAL A 110 -3.23 -2.12 -8.68
CA VAL A 110 -2.19 -3.15 -8.71
C VAL A 110 -1.73 -3.43 -7.29
N MET A 111 -1.76 -4.68 -6.86
CA MET A 111 -1.23 -5.09 -5.56
C MET A 111 -0.24 -6.24 -5.71
N PRO A 112 1.05 -6.02 -5.46
CA PRO A 112 2.03 -7.07 -5.33
C PRO A 112 1.91 -7.80 -3.99
N ASP A 113 2.18 -9.10 -3.97
CA ASP A 113 2.31 -9.88 -2.74
C ASP A 113 3.72 -9.71 -2.17
N ALA A 114 3.82 -8.96 -1.08
CA ALA A 114 5.06 -8.71 -0.36
C ALA A 114 5.19 -9.56 0.93
N PHE A 115 4.40 -10.64 1.02
CA PHE A 115 4.54 -11.64 2.08
C PHE A 115 5.80 -12.46 1.85
N THR A 116 6.71 -12.48 2.82
CA THR A 116 8.00 -13.18 2.75
C THR A 116 8.07 -14.28 3.80
N ARG A 117 9.18 -15.00 3.85
CA ARG A 117 9.45 -15.99 4.90
C ARG A 117 9.33 -15.39 6.29
N TYR A 118 9.75 -14.13 6.47
CA TYR A 118 9.59 -13.38 7.73
C TYR A 118 8.27 -12.60 7.80
N GLN A 119 7.24 -12.97 7.00
CA GLN A 119 5.86 -12.49 7.03
C GLN A 119 5.66 -11.05 6.48
N GLY A 120 6.70 -10.45 5.91
CA GLY A 120 6.62 -9.13 5.28
C GLY A 120 7.99 -8.58 4.93
N SER A 121 8.09 -7.96 3.77
CA SER A 121 9.34 -7.45 3.19
C SER A 121 9.79 -6.10 3.75
N MET A 122 8.96 -5.44 4.54
CA MET A 122 9.11 -4.02 4.91
C MET A 122 9.30 -3.10 3.70
N TYR A 123 8.98 -3.55 2.49
CA TYR A 123 9.16 -2.80 1.23
C TYR A 123 10.51 -2.07 1.15
N SER A 124 11.57 -2.70 1.66
CA SER A 124 12.91 -2.13 1.75
C SER A 124 13.91 -3.01 1.01
N ASN A 125 14.90 -2.40 0.36
CA ASN A 125 15.99 -3.15 -0.25
C ASN A 125 16.88 -3.78 0.82
N SER A 126 17.14 -5.09 0.71
CA SER A 126 17.94 -5.86 1.64
C SER A 126 18.50 -7.12 0.97
N VAL A 127 19.73 -7.47 1.24
CA VAL A 127 20.30 -8.75 0.77
C VAL A 127 19.58 -9.96 1.35
N THR A 128 18.88 -9.80 2.47
CA THR A 128 18.11 -10.90 3.08
C THR A 128 16.76 -11.05 2.40
N THR A 129 16.01 -9.96 2.17
CA THR A 129 14.65 -10.03 1.62
C THR A 129 14.56 -9.74 0.12
N GLY A 130 15.62 -9.22 -0.51
CA GLY A 130 15.64 -8.75 -1.90
C GLY A 130 15.40 -7.22 -2.02
N ASP A 131 15.52 -6.70 -3.24
CA ASP A 131 15.45 -5.27 -3.53
C ASP A 131 13.99 -4.84 -3.79
N TRP A 132 13.16 -4.82 -2.74
CA TRP A 132 11.73 -4.55 -2.82
C TRP A 132 11.37 -3.12 -3.29
N GLU A 133 12.20 -2.13 -2.98
CA GLU A 133 11.98 -0.76 -3.46
C GLU A 133 12.10 -0.71 -4.99
N ASP A 134 13.15 -1.28 -5.55
CA ASP A 134 13.37 -1.36 -7.01
C ASP A 134 12.32 -2.23 -7.68
N TYR A 135 11.97 -3.37 -7.06
CA TYR A 135 10.89 -4.22 -7.57
C TYR A 135 9.58 -3.45 -7.72
N ILE A 136 9.15 -2.72 -6.69
CA ILE A 136 7.89 -1.95 -6.74
C ILE A 136 7.98 -0.76 -7.69
N ALA A 137 9.03 0.06 -7.56
CA ALA A 137 9.11 1.34 -8.27
C ALA A 137 9.53 1.22 -9.74
N ARG A 138 10.25 0.17 -10.10
CA ARG A 138 10.81 0.04 -11.45
C ARG A 138 10.30 -1.20 -12.17
N GLU A 139 10.55 -2.39 -11.62
CA GLU A 139 10.28 -3.64 -12.35
C GLU A 139 8.78 -3.89 -12.51
N LEU A 140 8.02 -3.77 -11.42
CA LEU A 140 6.56 -3.92 -11.44
C LEU A 140 5.90 -2.83 -12.29
N VAL A 141 6.32 -1.58 -12.15
CA VAL A 141 5.79 -0.45 -12.95
C VAL A 141 6.05 -0.71 -14.44
N ALA A 142 7.27 -1.07 -14.82
CA ALA A 142 7.60 -1.38 -16.22
C ALA A 142 6.78 -2.55 -16.78
N TYR A 143 6.61 -3.61 -15.98
CA TYR A 143 5.78 -4.75 -16.36
C TYR A 143 4.31 -4.33 -16.60
N ILE A 144 3.72 -3.60 -15.67
CA ILE A 144 2.32 -3.16 -15.75
C ILE A 144 2.10 -2.24 -16.96
N ASP A 145 2.99 -1.29 -17.20
CA ASP A 145 2.90 -0.39 -18.36
C ASP A 145 3.04 -1.11 -19.70
N ALA A 146 3.85 -2.17 -19.76
CA ALA A 146 4.03 -2.97 -20.96
C ALA A 146 2.83 -3.88 -21.27
N HIS A 147 2.07 -4.32 -20.26
CA HIS A 147 1.01 -5.33 -20.43
C HIS A 147 -0.41 -4.79 -20.29
N TYR A 148 -0.57 -3.56 -19.76
CA TYR A 148 -1.87 -2.94 -19.53
C TYR A 148 -1.96 -1.54 -20.17
N ARG A 149 -3.17 -1.10 -20.44
CA ARG A 149 -3.43 0.24 -20.96
C ARG A 149 -3.39 1.29 -19.85
N THR A 150 -2.20 1.57 -19.39
CA THR A 150 -1.91 2.58 -18.36
C THR A 150 -1.64 3.95 -18.98
N LEU A 151 -1.85 5.01 -18.23
CA LEU A 151 -1.18 6.29 -18.43
C LEU A 151 0.26 6.09 -17.93
N ALA A 152 1.15 5.74 -18.89
CA ALA A 152 2.50 5.24 -18.60
C ALA A 152 3.50 6.37 -18.29
N ASP A 153 3.08 7.35 -17.51
CA ASP A 153 3.91 8.44 -17.00
C ASP A 153 3.63 8.70 -15.51
N ARG A 154 4.42 9.55 -14.92
CA ARG A 154 4.36 9.88 -13.49
C ARG A 154 2.98 10.41 -13.07
N THR A 155 2.35 11.25 -13.90
CA THR A 155 1.09 11.93 -13.55
C THR A 155 -0.09 10.96 -13.46
N GLY A 156 0.01 9.82 -14.15
CA GLY A 156 -0.94 8.73 -14.10
C GLY A 156 -0.70 7.71 -12.99
N ARG A 157 0.33 7.86 -12.13
CA ARG A 157 0.67 6.85 -11.12
C ARG A 157 0.54 7.35 -9.70
N GLY A 158 -0.21 6.59 -8.88
CA GLY A 158 -0.31 6.76 -7.44
C GLY A 158 0.28 5.57 -6.67
N LEU A 159 0.78 5.83 -5.47
CA LEU A 159 1.26 4.81 -4.54
C LEU A 159 0.56 4.96 -3.20
N ALA A 160 -0.05 3.89 -2.72
CA ALA A 160 -0.73 3.87 -1.44
C ALA A 160 -0.39 2.60 -0.65
N GLY A 161 -0.62 2.62 0.65
CA GLY A 161 -0.51 1.41 1.45
C GLY A 161 -1.00 1.60 2.88
N HIS A 162 -1.22 0.47 3.54
CA HIS A 162 -1.65 0.41 4.94
C HIS A 162 -0.54 -0.18 5.81
N SER A 163 -0.33 0.40 7.00
CA SER A 163 0.62 -0.13 7.99
C SER A 163 2.03 -0.27 7.41
N MET A 164 2.56 -1.50 7.29
CA MET A 164 3.81 -1.80 6.58
C MET A 164 3.78 -1.26 5.14
N GLY A 165 2.65 -1.38 4.44
CA GLY A 165 2.48 -0.80 3.11
C GLY A 165 2.47 0.72 3.10
N GLY A 166 1.94 1.37 4.15
CA GLY A 166 2.02 2.82 4.34
C GLY A 166 3.45 3.31 4.57
N TYR A 167 4.22 2.57 5.38
CA TYR A 167 5.66 2.78 5.50
C TYR A 167 6.37 2.63 4.15
N GLY A 168 6.07 1.56 3.42
CA GLY A 168 6.63 1.32 2.08
C GLY A 168 6.29 2.42 1.09
N ALA A 169 5.04 2.91 1.10
CA ALA A 169 4.61 3.97 0.21
C ALA A 169 5.36 5.30 0.47
N LEU A 170 5.56 5.67 1.75
CA LEU A 170 6.36 6.85 2.08
C LEU A 170 7.84 6.65 1.72
N ARG A 171 8.43 5.51 2.10
CA ARG A 171 9.84 5.21 1.85
C ARG A 171 10.16 5.21 0.35
N ILE A 172 9.37 4.49 -0.45
CA ILE A 172 9.52 4.45 -1.90
C ILE A 172 9.25 5.85 -2.49
N GLY A 173 8.20 6.53 -2.03
CA GLY A 173 7.89 7.88 -2.47
C GLY A 173 9.03 8.87 -2.23
N MET A 174 9.71 8.81 -1.09
CA MET A 174 10.89 9.64 -0.84
C MET A 174 12.03 9.39 -1.82
N LYS A 175 12.21 8.13 -2.27
CA LYS A 175 13.37 7.71 -3.06
C LYS A 175 13.14 7.74 -4.58
N TYR A 176 11.88 7.63 -5.03
CA TYR A 176 11.52 7.52 -6.45
C TYR A 176 10.47 8.57 -6.85
N PRO A 177 10.75 9.88 -6.66
CA PRO A 177 9.80 10.95 -6.97
C PRO A 177 9.46 11.02 -8.46
N GLU A 178 10.33 10.49 -9.32
CA GLU A 178 10.14 10.43 -10.77
C GLU A 178 9.11 9.39 -11.22
N VAL A 179 8.71 8.46 -10.34
CA VAL A 179 7.81 7.35 -10.69
C VAL A 179 6.36 7.65 -10.39
N PHE A 180 6.08 8.20 -9.21
CA PHE A 180 4.73 8.44 -8.70
C PHE A 180 4.47 9.94 -8.51
N SER A 181 3.25 10.40 -8.83
CA SER A 181 2.85 11.80 -8.61
C SER A 181 2.07 12.03 -7.34
N SER A 182 1.48 10.99 -6.77
CA SER A 182 0.62 11.11 -5.60
C SER A 182 0.81 9.94 -4.63
N LEU A 183 0.83 10.22 -3.32
CA LEU A 183 1.00 9.24 -2.25
C LEU A 183 -0.22 9.25 -1.32
N TYR A 184 -0.62 8.07 -0.80
CA TYR A 184 -1.57 8.00 0.31
C TYR A 184 -1.15 6.96 1.35
N LEU A 185 -1.02 7.38 2.60
CA LEU A 185 -0.47 6.62 3.71
C LEU A 185 -1.59 6.32 4.73
N MET A 186 -2.10 5.09 4.75
CA MET A 186 -3.12 4.65 5.71
C MET A 186 -2.45 4.08 6.96
N SER A 187 -2.59 4.71 8.11
CA SER A 187 -2.00 4.24 9.39
C SER A 187 -0.58 3.67 9.22
N PRO A 188 0.37 4.41 8.59
CA PRO A 188 1.70 3.90 8.28
C PRO A 188 2.46 3.55 9.57
N CYS A 189 2.95 2.31 9.68
CA CYS A 189 3.79 1.91 10.80
C CYS A 189 5.22 2.40 10.66
N CYS A 190 6.01 2.23 11.71
CA CYS A 190 7.48 2.25 11.64
C CYS A 190 8.09 3.59 11.17
N LEU A 191 7.36 4.69 11.28
CA LEU A 191 7.83 6.00 10.83
C LEU A 191 8.97 6.55 11.72
N ALA A 192 8.88 6.35 13.03
CA ALA A 192 9.89 6.77 13.98
C ALA A 192 10.96 5.69 14.20
N ALA A 193 12.18 6.14 14.50
CA ALA A 193 13.24 5.25 14.96
C ALA A 193 12.83 4.60 16.30
N GLY A 194 12.87 3.28 16.36
CA GLY A 194 12.58 2.53 17.57
C GLY A 194 13.21 1.15 17.50
N GLY A 195 13.75 0.69 18.63
CA GLY A 195 14.28 -0.68 18.76
C GLY A 195 13.42 -1.55 19.67
N GLY A 196 12.34 -0.97 20.20
CA GLY A 196 11.53 -1.66 21.18
C GLY A 196 12.29 -1.97 22.49
N ARG A 197 11.84 -3.00 23.18
CA ARG A 197 12.53 -3.59 24.34
C ARG A 197 13.16 -4.91 23.93
N PRO A 198 14.19 -5.40 24.66
CA PRO A 198 14.72 -6.74 24.43
C PRO A 198 13.57 -7.77 24.42
N ASN A 199 13.57 -8.65 23.42
CA ASN A 199 12.58 -9.68 23.23
C ASN A 199 13.26 -11.05 23.34
N THR A 200 13.18 -11.65 24.53
CA THR A 200 13.81 -12.94 24.84
C THR A 200 13.24 -14.08 24.00
N LYS A 201 11.97 -13.98 23.55
CA LYS A 201 11.37 -14.96 22.64
C LYS A 201 12.03 -14.91 21.26
N ALA A 202 12.34 -13.71 20.76
CA ALA A 202 13.05 -13.58 19.49
C ALA A 202 14.49 -14.10 19.63
N GLU A 203 15.17 -13.85 20.75
CA GLU A 203 16.53 -14.38 20.99
C GLU A 203 16.60 -15.92 21.03
N ALA A 204 15.49 -16.57 21.41
CA ALA A 204 15.41 -18.03 21.46
C ALA A 204 15.16 -18.69 20.09
N ILE A 205 14.84 -17.93 19.05
CA ILE A 205 14.58 -18.45 17.71
C ILE A 205 15.88 -18.48 16.91
N HIS A 206 16.25 -19.67 16.45
CA HIS A 206 17.46 -19.92 15.64
C HIS A 206 17.17 -20.54 14.28
N ASP A 207 15.92 -20.94 14.03
CA ASP A 207 15.44 -21.45 12.74
C ASP A 207 14.36 -20.51 12.16
N PRO A 208 14.50 -20.08 10.89
CA PRO A 208 13.50 -19.26 10.22
C PRO A 208 12.09 -19.88 10.23
N ALA A 209 11.96 -21.21 10.22
CA ALA A 209 10.67 -21.90 10.26
C ALA A 209 9.90 -21.67 11.58
N ASP A 210 10.58 -21.36 12.66
CA ASP A 210 9.95 -21.10 13.96
C ASP A 210 9.42 -19.67 14.06
N VAL A 211 9.91 -18.75 13.24
CA VAL A 211 9.39 -17.37 13.18
C VAL A 211 7.90 -17.37 12.81
N ALA A 212 7.48 -18.23 11.87
CA ALA A 212 6.08 -18.32 11.46
C ALA A 212 5.12 -18.72 12.61
N LYS A 213 5.63 -19.40 13.66
CA LYS A 213 4.87 -19.86 14.83
C LYS A 213 4.87 -18.84 15.98
N ALA A 214 5.72 -17.81 15.91
CA ALA A 214 5.89 -16.81 16.96
C ALA A 214 4.67 -15.88 17.07
N ASP A 215 4.61 -15.10 18.15
CA ASP A 215 3.62 -14.04 18.29
C ASP A 215 3.89 -12.88 17.30
N PHE A 216 2.89 -12.04 17.11
CA PHE A 216 2.93 -10.93 16.15
C PHE A 216 4.15 -10.02 16.31
N PHE A 217 4.45 -9.60 17.54
CA PHE A 217 5.57 -8.68 17.79
C PHE A 217 6.93 -9.35 17.56
N THR A 218 7.07 -10.61 17.88
CA THR A 218 8.27 -11.39 17.59
C THR A 218 8.48 -11.51 16.08
N LYS A 219 7.43 -11.84 15.32
CA LYS A 219 7.48 -11.84 13.83
C LYS A 219 7.89 -10.48 13.28
N ALA A 220 7.32 -9.38 13.80
CA ALA A 220 7.64 -8.03 13.35
C ALA A 220 9.12 -7.67 13.57
N VAL A 221 9.71 -8.12 14.69
CA VAL A 221 11.15 -7.96 14.95
C VAL A 221 11.98 -8.66 13.88
N PHE A 222 11.63 -9.90 13.50
CA PHE A 222 12.35 -10.64 12.47
C PHE A 222 12.22 -10.02 11.08
N ALA A 223 11.03 -9.61 10.68
CA ALA A 223 10.81 -8.92 9.40
C ALA A 223 11.61 -7.60 9.32
N SER A 224 11.57 -6.80 10.39
CA SER A 224 12.33 -5.57 10.49
C SER A 224 13.85 -5.83 10.47
N ALA A 225 14.32 -6.86 11.18
CA ALA A 225 15.73 -7.20 11.20
C ALA A 225 16.22 -7.72 9.83
N ALA A 226 15.44 -8.55 9.15
CA ALA A 226 15.74 -9.02 7.80
C ALA A 226 15.85 -7.88 6.80
N ALA A 227 14.97 -6.87 6.92
CA ALA A 227 14.97 -5.71 6.05
C ALA A 227 16.03 -4.65 6.41
N TRP A 228 16.27 -4.40 7.70
CA TRP A 228 17.05 -3.23 8.14
C TRP A 228 18.39 -3.54 8.79
N SER A 229 18.61 -4.78 9.23
CA SER A 229 19.89 -5.26 9.76
C SER A 229 20.27 -6.63 9.19
N PRO A 230 20.29 -6.79 7.84
CA PRO A 230 20.70 -8.03 7.21
C PRO A 230 22.13 -8.38 7.57
N ASN A 231 22.41 -9.69 7.73
CA ASN A 231 23.76 -10.20 8.00
C ASN A 231 24.03 -11.53 7.26
N PRO A 232 24.67 -11.50 6.09
CA PRO A 232 25.00 -12.69 5.32
C PRO A 232 25.87 -13.70 6.08
N ARG A 233 26.56 -13.26 7.14
CA ARG A 233 27.45 -14.11 7.96
C ARG A 233 26.75 -14.77 9.15
N ASN A 234 25.43 -14.59 9.28
CA ASN A 234 24.63 -15.17 10.37
C ASN A 234 23.55 -16.15 9.84
N PRO A 235 23.94 -17.26 9.15
CA PRO A 235 22.97 -18.28 8.74
C PRO A 235 22.43 -19.04 9.97
N PRO A 236 21.23 -19.60 9.90
CA PRO A 236 20.28 -19.58 8.78
C PRO A 236 19.35 -18.38 8.76
N LEU A 237 19.44 -17.45 9.72
CA LEU A 237 18.55 -16.30 9.84
C LEU A 237 18.94 -15.15 8.90
N PHE A 238 20.23 -14.98 8.61
CA PHE A 238 20.80 -13.92 7.77
C PHE A 238 20.44 -12.49 8.21
N LEU A 239 20.27 -12.28 9.51
CA LEU A 239 19.94 -11.00 10.12
C LEU A 239 20.59 -10.85 11.51
N ASP A 240 20.67 -9.63 12.00
CA ASP A 240 21.04 -9.31 13.38
C ASP A 240 19.86 -8.67 14.11
N LEU A 241 19.54 -9.20 15.30
CA LEU A 241 18.52 -8.61 16.17
C LEU A 241 19.05 -7.33 16.85
N PRO A 242 18.17 -6.35 17.14
CA PRO A 242 18.57 -5.10 17.80
C PRO A 242 18.90 -5.27 19.29
N PHE A 243 18.90 -6.51 19.79
CA PHE A 243 19.24 -6.89 21.16
C PHE A 243 19.96 -8.24 21.16
N LYS A 244 20.81 -8.45 22.19
CA LYS A 244 21.53 -9.71 22.41
C LYS A 244 21.75 -9.89 23.91
N ASN A 245 21.42 -11.09 24.44
CA ASN A 245 21.50 -11.41 25.87
C ASN A 245 20.75 -10.38 26.75
N GLY A 246 19.57 -9.96 26.32
CA GLY A 246 18.76 -8.95 27.01
C GLY A 246 19.29 -7.51 26.94
N ALA A 247 20.38 -7.25 26.22
CA ALA A 247 20.94 -5.90 26.06
C ALA A 247 20.74 -5.38 24.64
N MET A 248 20.37 -4.09 24.54
CA MET A 248 20.25 -3.43 23.25
C MET A 248 21.59 -3.32 22.53
N GLN A 249 21.60 -3.48 21.20
CA GLN A 249 22.77 -3.41 20.33
C GLN A 249 22.82 -2.06 19.62
N PRO A 250 23.59 -1.05 20.09
CA PRO A 250 23.56 0.31 19.55
C PRO A 250 23.85 0.39 18.05
N GLN A 251 24.75 -0.44 17.53
CA GLN A 251 25.09 -0.47 16.10
C GLN A 251 23.93 -0.99 15.25
N ILE A 252 23.17 -1.97 15.74
CA ILE A 252 21.99 -2.50 15.04
C ILE A 252 20.83 -1.50 15.12
N LEU A 253 20.63 -0.87 16.28
CA LEU A 253 19.65 0.21 16.44
C LEU A 253 19.92 1.40 15.50
N ALA A 254 21.20 1.74 15.28
CA ALA A 254 21.55 2.79 14.32
C ALA A 254 21.14 2.42 12.87
N LYS A 255 21.27 1.14 12.47
CA LYS A 255 20.76 0.65 11.18
C LYS A 255 19.23 0.77 11.09
N TRP A 256 18.51 0.40 12.15
CA TRP A 256 17.06 0.54 12.21
C TRP A 256 16.63 2.00 12.14
N ALA A 257 17.28 2.87 12.88
CA ALA A 257 17.02 4.32 12.82
C ALA A 257 17.24 4.89 11.42
N ALA A 258 18.30 4.46 10.73
CA ALA A 258 18.57 4.88 9.34
C ALA A 258 17.51 4.41 8.33
N ASN A 259 16.63 3.48 8.70
CA ASN A 259 15.52 3.02 7.89
C ASN A 259 14.16 3.61 8.31
N ALA A 260 14.12 4.41 9.39
CA ALA A 260 12.90 5.08 9.84
C ALA A 260 12.64 6.36 9.03
N PRO A 261 11.50 6.51 8.36
CA PRO A 261 11.19 7.68 7.53
C PRO A 261 11.42 9.02 8.24
N LEU A 262 10.98 9.19 9.48
CA LEU A 262 11.16 10.43 10.24
C LEU A 262 12.62 10.74 10.57
N ALA A 263 13.51 9.77 10.58
CA ALA A 263 14.94 9.98 10.81
C ALA A 263 15.70 10.33 9.51
N MET A 264 15.12 10.05 8.36
CA MET A 264 15.78 10.28 7.06
C MET A 264 15.10 11.34 6.20
N ILE A 265 13.89 11.80 6.57
CA ILE A 265 13.02 12.63 5.73
C ILE A 265 13.66 13.93 5.28
N ASP A 266 14.49 14.57 6.11
CA ASP A 266 15.15 15.84 5.79
C ASP A 266 15.98 15.76 4.51
N GLN A 267 16.58 14.60 4.23
CA GLN A 267 17.36 14.35 3.02
C GLN A 267 16.47 14.25 1.76
N PHE A 268 15.17 13.98 1.92
CA PHE A 268 14.20 13.74 0.86
C PHE A 268 13.16 14.86 0.71
N ILE A 269 13.29 15.95 1.43
CA ILE A 269 12.41 17.12 1.30
C ILE A 269 12.34 17.63 -0.15
N PRO A 270 13.45 17.75 -0.91
CA PRO A 270 13.38 18.14 -2.31
C PRO A 270 12.47 17.19 -3.13
N ASN A 271 12.57 15.88 -2.90
CA ASN A 271 11.77 14.87 -3.60
C ASN A 271 10.28 14.95 -3.23
N LEU A 272 9.97 15.13 -1.95
CA LEU A 272 8.60 15.26 -1.47
C LEU A 272 7.89 16.51 -2.00
N ARG A 273 8.63 17.60 -2.29
CA ARG A 273 8.09 18.79 -2.92
C ARG A 273 7.64 18.59 -4.37
N GLU A 274 8.10 17.53 -5.02
CA GLU A 274 7.70 17.22 -6.39
C GLU A 274 6.32 16.55 -6.47
N TYR A 275 5.77 16.07 -5.35
CA TYR A 275 4.48 15.39 -5.34
C TYR A 275 3.32 16.35 -5.60
N LYS A 276 2.42 15.95 -6.52
CA LYS A 276 1.17 16.68 -6.80
C LYS A 276 0.24 16.64 -5.59
N ALA A 277 0.22 15.51 -4.89
CA ALA A 277 -0.58 15.34 -3.68
C ALA A 277 0.01 14.28 -2.75
N ILE A 278 -0.03 14.55 -1.45
CA ILE A 278 0.28 13.61 -0.38
C ILE A 278 -0.92 13.57 0.55
N GLY A 279 -1.46 12.38 0.81
CA GLY A 279 -2.51 12.15 1.80
C GLY A 279 -2.04 11.18 2.87
N MET A 280 -2.51 11.36 4.09
CA MET A 280 -2.24 10.44 5.19
C MET A 280 -3.35 10.46 6.23
N ASP A 281 -3.55 9.34 6.88
CA ASP A 281 -4.51 9.23 7.98
C ASP A 281 -4.07 8.23 9.04
N ALA A 282 -4.68 8.34 10.23
CA ALA A 282 -4.56 7.35 11.29
C ALA A 282 -5.80 7.34 12.20
N GLY A 283 -6.13 6.17 12.73
CA GLY A 283 -7.14 6.04 13.77
C GLY A 283 -6.67 6.59 15.12
N THR A 284 -7.50 7.35 15.83
CA THR A 284 -7.14 7.94 17.13
C THR A 284 -6.80 6.90 18.20
N LYS A 285 -7.29 5.66 18.03
CA LYS A 285 -7.04 4.50 18.91
C LYS A 285 -5.85 3.63 18.44
N ASP A 286 -5.18 4.03 17.35
CA ASP A 286 -4.04 3.32 16.77
C ASP A 286 -2.71 3.87 17.31
N GLN A 287 -2.49 3.71 18.60
CA GLN A 287 -1.26 4.19 19.26
C GLN A 287 -0.19 3.09 19.32
N PRO A 288 1.09 3.42 19.11
CA PRO A 288 1.68 4.76 18.93
C PRO A 288 1.71 5.26 17.47
N ILE A 289 1.10 4.56 16.52
CA ILE A 289 1.15 4.90 15.09
C ILE A 289 0.58 6.30 14.84
N ALA A 290 -0.62 6.60 15.38
CA ALA A 290 -1.24 7.91 15.20
C ALA A 290 -0.32 9.07 15.63
N GLY A 291 0.42 8.94 16.72
CA GLY A 291 1.39 9.94 17.16
C GLY A 291 2.57 10.13 16.20
N THR A 292 2.99 9.06 15.51
CA THR A 292 4.06 9.19 14.49
C THR A 292 3.55 9.79 13.18
N VAL A 293 2.28 9.60 12.83
CA VAL A 293 1.65 10.26 11.68
C VAL A 293 1.44 11.75 11.97
N GLU A 294 1.04 12.12 13.18
CA GLU A 294 0.97 13.52 13.63
C GLU A 294 2.36 14.18 13.59
N THR A 295 3.41 13.46 13.98
CA THR A 295 4.79 13.96 13.84
C THR A 295 5.15 14.20 12.37
N LEU A 296 4.77 13.29 11.46
CA LEU A 296 4.99 13.46 10.02
C LEU A 296 4.22 14.68 9.47
N ASP A 297 2.97 14.90 9.90
CA ASP A 297 2.20 16.11 9.58
C ASP A 297 2.96 17.37 9.98
N GLY A 298 3.47 17.41 11.21
CA GLY A 298 4.29 18.53 11.71
C GLY A 298 5.53 18.79 10.84
N VAL A 299 6.28 17.73 10.51
CA VAL A 299 7.47 17.85 9.65
C VAL A 299 7.12 18.39 8.26
N LEU A 300 6.08 17.89 7.62
CA LEU A 300 5.65 18.37 6.30
C LEU A 300 5.20 19.82 6.35
N ASN A 301 4.52 20.24 7.41
CA ASN A 301 4.14 21.63 7.66
C ASN A 301 5.37 22.54 7.84
N ASP A 302 6.37 22.11 8.62
CA ASP A 302 7.62 22.88 8.85
C ASP A 302 8.39 23.14 7.54
N TYR A 303 8.32 22.21 6.60
CA TYR A 303 8.92 22.34 5.27
C TYR A 303 7.99 22.94 4.21
N ALA A 304 6.79 23.38 4.58
CA ALA A 304 5.77 23.94 3.69
C ALA A 304 5.40 22.99 2.52
N ILE A 305 5.33 21.69 2.78
CA ILE A 305 4.89 20.68 1.81
C ILE A 305 3.38 20.52 1.93
N GLY A 306 2.65 20.81 0.83
CA GLY A 306 1.19 20.67 0.79
C GLY A 306 0.78 19.20 0.92
N HIS A 307 -0.07 18.90 1.89
CA HIS A 307 -0.57 17.54 2.12
C HIS A 307 -1.94 17.56 2.80
N ALA A 308 -2.61 16.41 2.81
CA ALA A 308 -3.86 16.20 3.54
C ALA A 308 -3.59 15.23 4.70
N TYR A 309 -3.97 15.64 5.91
CA TYR A 309 -3.90 14.80 7.10
C TYR A 309 -5.27 14.69 7.76
N GLU A 310 -5.69 13.49 8.11
CA GLU A 310 -6.97 13.23 8.78
C GLU A 310 -6.82 12.18 9.88
N THR A 311 -7.42 12.45 11.04
CA THR A 311 -7.63 11.44 12.06
C THR A 311 -9.09 11.00 12.11
N TYR A 312 -9.35 9.75 12.51
CA TYR A 312 -10.70 9.23 12.61
C TYR A 312 -10.88 8.37 13.87
N ASP A 313 -12.10 8.24 14.36
CA ASP A 313 -12.40 7.33 15.48
C ASP A 313 -12.30 5.88 15.00
N GLY A 314 -11.14 5.28 15.20
CA GLY A 314 -10.83 3.91 14.80
C GLY A 314 -9.50 3.43 15.37
N ASN A 315 -9.29 2.12 15.25
CA ASN A 315 -8.02 1.45 15.55
C ASN A 315 -7.27 1.12 14.24
N HIS A 316 -6.22 0.33 14.34
CA HIS A 316 -5.34 0.00 13.23
C HIS A 316 -6.03 -0.61 12.00
N ILE A 317 -7.17 -1.32 12.16
CA ILE A 317 -7.77 -2.12 11.08
C ILE A 317 -9.26 -1.85 10.82
N ASN A 318 -10.03 -1.40 11.84
CA ASN A 318 -11.50 -1.45 11.78
C ASN A 318 -12.15 -0.48 10.78
N ARG A 319 -11.40 0.51 10.26
CA ARG A 319 -11.89 1.49 9.29
C ARG A 319 -11.14 1.48 7.96
N VAL A 320 -10.14 0.62 7.77
CA VAL A 320 -9.28 0.60 6.56
C VAL A 320 -10.09 0.41 5.29
N ALA A 321 -11.08 -0.49 5.29
CA ALA A 321 -11.97 -0.72 4.14
C ALA A 321 -12.74 0.57 3.77
N GLU A 322 -13.36 1.22 4.74
CA GLU A 322 -14.07 2.50 4.54
C GLU A 322 -13.11 3.62 4.09
N ARG A 323 -11.90 3.68 4.65
CA ARG A 323 -10.89 4.66 4.25
C ARG A 323 -10.47 4.46 2.81
N LEU A 324 -10.23 3.22 2.39
CA LEU A 324 -9.91 2.91 0.99
C LEU A 324 -11.01 3.41 0.05
N GLU A 325 -12.28 3.02 0.31
CA GLU A 325 -13.42 3.38 -0.52
C GLU A 325 -13.67 4.89 -0.58
N ARG A 326 -13.71 5.54 0.59
CA ARG A 326 -14.25 6.90 0.73
C ARG A 326 -13.21 8.01 0.78
N ARG A 327 -11.92 7.68 0.92
CA ARG A 327 -10.83 8.66 0.99
C ARG A 327 -9.75 8.39 -0.03
N VAL A 328 -9.16 7.20 -0.02
CA VAL A 328 -8.00 6.87 -0.86
C VAL A 328 -8.35 6.88 -2.34
N LEU A 329 -9.40 6.15 -2.74
CA LEU A 329 -9.81 6.11 -4.15
C LEU A 329 -10.28 7.47 -4.67
N PRO A 330 -11.13 8.25 -3.96
CA PRO A 330 -11.46 9.64 -4.36
C PRO A 330 -10.24 10.56 -4.42
N PHE A 331 -9.29 10.42 -3.49
CA PHE A 331 -8.05 11.20 -3.50
C PHE A 331 -7.26 10.97 -4.80
N PHE A 332 -7.06 9.73 -5.21
CA PHE A 332 -6.36 9.44 -6.46
C PHE A 332 -7.18 9.88 -7.68
N ALA A 333 -8.50 9.72 -7.66
CA ALA A 333 -9.37 10.19 -8.74
C ALA A 333 -9.32 11.71 -8.96
N ALA A 334 -9.01 12.47 -7.92
CA ALA A 334 -8.84 13.92 -7.99
C ALA A 334 -7.43 14.36 -8.40
N ASN A 335 -6.41 13.51 -8.17
CA ASN A 335 -5.01 13.90 -8.30
C ASN A 335 -4.24 13.16 -9.40
N LEU A 336 -4.78 12.10 -9.99
CA LEU A 336 -4.21 11.46 -11.17
C LEU A 336 -4.91 11.94 -12.44
N ASP A 337 -4.17 11.98 -13.56
CA ASP A 337 -4.65 12.47 -14.85
C ASP A 337 -5.67 11.55 -15.52
#